data_61dc46f2f7a37ed0956a3aa11fd74fea
#
_entry.id   61dc46f2f7a37ed0956a3aa11fd74fea
#
_cell.length_a   1.000
_cell.length_b   1.000
_cell.length_c   1.000
_cell.angle_alpha   90.00
_cell.angle_beta   90.00
_cell.angle_gamma   90.00
#
_symmetry.space_group_name_H-M   'P 1'
#
loop_
_entity.id
_entity.type
_entity.pdbx_description
1 polymer ?
#
loop_
_entity_poly.entity_id
_entity_poly.type
_entity_poly.pdbx_seq_one_letter_code
_entity_poly.pdbx_strand_id
1 'polypeptide(L)'
;MLDLNSIDYIQTVAGLEALYGDAAPAAIRKVVTKITPKYWQWITSARFCVLTTVGPNGTDGSPRGDDGPTVIALDEHTMAMPDWRGNNRLDSLRNIVEDGRVSLLFLVGGDNFAVRVNGIARLSADEDLRALFEKDGHIPKTVIVIKVVEIYSQCSRALMRSGLWSQTRPADLPTAGDLLKEASDGDLGGPKYDSNQAKRSQKTLWSD
;
A
#
# COMPACT_ATOMS: atom_id res chain seq x y z
N MET A 1 -13.23 -9.23 31.99
CA MET A 1 -12.72 -8.23 31.02
C MET A 1 -11.32 -7.85 31.48
N LEU A 2 -10.34 -7.78 30.58
CA LEU A 2 -8.97 -7.38 30.91
C LEU A 2 -8.96 -5.91 31.38
N ASP A 3 -8.30 -5.60 32.50
CA ASP A 3 -8.10 -4.21 32.92
C ASP A 3 -6.94 -3.61 32.10
N LEU A 4 -7.26 -2.69 31.21
CA LEU A 4 -6.26 -2.06 30.32
C LEU A 4 -5.24 -1.19 31.08
N ASN A 5 -5.57 -0.72 32.28
CA ASN A 5 -4.67 0.07 33.11
C ASN A 5 -3.61 -0.79 33.84
N SER A 6 -3.83 -2.11 33.90
CA SER A 6 -2.90 -3.06 34.51
C SER A 6 -1.93 -3.70 33.53
N ILE A 7 -1.98 -3.32 32.23
CA ILE A 7 -1.08 -3.87 31.22
C ILE A 7 0.32 -3.29 31.41
N ASP A 8 1.30 -4.19 31.52
CA ASP A 8 2.72 -3.81 31.53
C ASP A 8 3.22 -3.62 30.10
N TYR A 9 3.42 -2.36 29.71
CA TYR A 9 3.87 -2.00 28.37
C TYR A 9 5.40 -1.95 28.29
N ILE A 10 5.99 -2.43 27.20
CA ILE A 10 7.42 -2.29 26.93
C ILE A 10 7.74 -0.81 26.71
N GLN A 11 8.55 -0.22 27.59
CA GLN A 11 8.83 1.21 27.61
C GLN A 11 10.14 1.59 26.89
N THR A 12 11.02 0.63 26.58
CA THR A 12 12.34 0.90 26.01
C THR A 12 12.71 -0.09 24.91
N VAL A 13 13.54 0.36 23.95
CA VAL A 13 14.08 -0.52 22.90
C VAL A 13 14.91 -1.65 23.51
N ALA A 14 15.72 -1.38 24.54
CA ALA A 14 16.50 -2.41 25.24
C ALA A 14 15.61 -3.49 25.88
N GLY A 15 14.48 -3.12 26.49
CA GLY A 15 13.50 -4.06 26.99
C GLY A 15 12.86 -4.92 25.92
N LEU A 16 12.60 -4.33 24.74
CA LEU A 16 12.11 -5.06 23.59
C LEU A 16 13.15 -6.06 23.06
N GLU A 17 14.40 -5.63 22.87
CA GLU A 17 15.50 -6.47 22.35
C GLU A 17 15.81 -7.65 23.26
N ALA A 18 15.73 -7.46 24.58
CA ALA A 18 15.89 -8.53 25.56
C ALA A 18 14.90 -9.70 25.40
N LEU A 19 13.73 -9.46 24.82
CA LEU A 19 12.71 -10.48 24.58
C LEU A 19 12.93 -11.27 23.29
N TYR A 20 13.62 -10.71 22.30
CA TYR A 20 13.66 -11.28 20.94
C TYR A 20 15.02 -11.86 20.52
N GLY A 21 16.11 -11.38 21.10
CA GLY A 21 17.48 -11.74 20.69
C GLY A 21 17.85 -11.22 19.29
N ASP A 22 18.96 -11.72 18.76
CA ASP A 22 19.57 -11.23 17.53
C ASP A 22 18.82 -11.61 16.26
N ALA A 23 18.80 -10.70 15.28
CA ALA A 23 18.28 -10.99 13.96
C ALA A 23 19.16 -11.99 13.19
N ALA A 24 18.54 -12.96 12.51
CA ALA A 24 19.27 -13.91 11.67
C ALA A 24 20.07 -13.16 10.56
N PRO A 25 21.32 -13.58 10.25
CA PRO A 25 22.16 -12.92 9.25
C PRO A 25 21.46 -12.73 7.87
N ALA A 26 20.66 -13.70 7.45
CA ALA A 26 19.91 -13.60 6.20
C ALA A 26 18.84 -12.50 6.21
N ALA A 27 18.28 -12.17 7.37
CA ALA A 27 17.29 -11.09 7.51
C ALA A 27 17.92 -9.71 7.28
N ILE A 28 19.20 -9.56 7.60
CA ILE A 28 19.97 -8.33 7.40
C ILE A 28 20.55 -8.28 5.98
N ARG A 29 21.19 -9.37 5.52
CA ARG A 29 21.93 -9.40 4.25
C ARG A 29 21.05 -9.31 3.00
N LYS A 30 19.76 -9.62 3.08
CA LYS A 30 18.82 -9.50 1.94
C LYS A 30 18.42 -8.05 1.61
N VAL A 31 18.76 -7.09 2.46
CA VAL A 31 18.43 -5.67 2.24
C VAL A 31 19.38 -5.09 1.21
N VAL A 32 18.83 -4.50 0.16
CA VAL A 32 19.56 -3.78 -0.88
C VAL A 32 19.09 -2.33 -0.96
N THR A 33 19.96 -1.43 -1.41
CA THR A 33 19.70 0.02 -1.47
C THR A 33 19.36 0.51 -2.88
N LYS A 34 19.21 -0.42 -3.82
CA LYS A 34 18.85 -0.14 -5.22
C LYS A 34 18.03 -1.27 -5.83
N ILE A 35 17.40 -0.98 -6.94
CA ILE A 35 16.63 -1.93 -7.73
C ILE A 35 17.58 -2.93 -8.38
N THR A 36 17.55 -4.19 -7.92
CA THR A 36 18.30 -5.28 -8.57
C THR A 36 17.40 -6.03 -9.55
N PRO A 37 17.95 -6.73 -10.56
CA PRO A 37 17.16 -7.42 -11.58
C PRO A 37 16.12 -8.40 -11.01
N LYS A 38 16.46 -9.14 -9.93
CA LYS A 38 15.53 -10.11 -9.32
C LYS A 38 14.45 -9.45 -8.49
N TYR A 39 14.76 -8.41 -7.72
CA TYR A 39 13.73 -7.63 -7.02
C TYR A 39 12.81 -6.92 -8.01
N TRP A 40 13.36 -6.38 -9.11
CA TRP A 40 12.56 -5.74 -10.14
C TRP A 40 11.60 -6.72 -10.82
N GLN A 41 12.11 -7.89 -11.25
CA GLN A 41 11.30 -8.95 -11.82
C GLN A 41 10.13 -9.34 -10.89
N TRP A 42 10.38 -9.41 -9.59
CA TRP A 42 9.35 -9.74 -8.61
C TRP A 42 8.35 -8.59 -8.42
N ILE A 43 8.83 -7.35 -8.24
CA ILE A 43 7.99 -6.16 -8.06
C ILE A 43 7.06 -5.96 -9.26
N THR A 44 7.55 -6.12 -10.48
CA THR A 44 6.73 -5.97 -11.69
C THR A 44 5.72 -7.10 -11.92
N SER A 45 5.85 -8.21 -11.20
CA SER A 45 4.83 -9.26 -11.17
C SER A 45 3.66 -8.93 -10.22
N ALA A 46 3.83 -7.94 -9.35
CA ALA A 46 2.80 -7.52 -8.40
C ALA A 46 1.85 -6.50 -9.05
N ARG A 47 0.58 -6.87 -9.16
CA ARG A 47 -0.51 -5.97 -9.61
C ARG A 47 -1.14 -5.18 -8.46
N PHE A 48 -0.67 -5.40 -7.25
CA PHE A 48 -1.19 -4.78 -6.04
C PHE A 48 -0.06 -4.47 -5.06
N CYS A 49 -0.16 -3.33 -4.41
CA CYS A 49 0.67 -3.02 -3.26
C CYS A 49 -0.11 -2.15 -2.25
N VAL A 50 0.38 -2.10 -1.04
CA VAL A 50 -0.06 -1.13 -0.04
C VAL A 50 0.99 -0.02 0.02
N LEU A 51 0.57 1.21 -0.25
CA LEU A 51 1.36 2.42 -0.01
C LEU A 51 1.08 2.91 1.41
N THR A 52 2.10 2.93 2.25
CA THR A 52 2.03 3.52 3.58
C THR A 52 2.80 4.83 3.59
N THR A 53 2.20 5.85 4.17
CA THR A 53 2.76 7.20 4.30
C THR A 53 2.66 7.68 5.74
N VAL A 54 3.42 8.68 6.11
CA VAL A 54 3.40 9.33 7.42
C VAL A 54 3.37 10.84 7.25
N GLY A 55 2.64 11.50 8.12
CA GLY A 55 2.53 12.96 8.17
C GLY A 55 2.27 13.44 9.59
N PRO A 56 2.12 14.75 9.81
CA PRO A 56 1.89 15.34 11.13
C PRO A 56 0.66 14.78 11.86
N ASN A 57 -0.35 14.35 11.10
CA ASN A 57 -1.60 13.82 11.63
C ASN A 57 -1.62 12.29 11.79
N GLY A 58 -0.49 11.62 11.57
CA GLY A 58 -0.36 10.17 11.71
C GLY A 58 0.03 9.45 10.42
N THR A 59 -0.37 8.19 10.32
CA THR A 59 -0.05 7.32 9.19
C THR A 59 -1.29 7.04 8.35
N ASP A 60 -1.08 6.79 7.05
CA ASP A 60 -2.10 6.33 6.12
C ASP A 60 -1.61 5.08 5.39
N GLY A 61 -2.51 4.11 5.17
CA GLY A 61 -2.25 2.89 4.43
C GLY A 61 -3.25 2.76 3.27
N SER A 62 -2.80 3.03 2.05
CA SER A 62 -3.64 3.08 0.85
C SER A 62 -3.39 1.88 -0.07
N PRO A 63 -4.43 1.12 -0.47
CA PRO A 63 -4.30 0.11 -1.51
C PRO A 63 -4.03 0.76 -2.86
N ARG A 64 -3.07 0.21 -3.61
CA ARG A 64 -2.72 0.62 -4.97
C ARG A 64 -2.76 -0.60 -5.85
N GLY A 65 -3.41 -0.50 -7.00
CA GLY A 65 -3.56 -1.63 -7.92
C GLY A 65 -3.59 -1.18 -9.36
N ASP A 66 -3.19 -2.10 -10.24
CA ASP A 66 -3.21 -1.91 -11.69
C ASP A 66 -3.49 -3.25 -12.37
N ASP A 67 -3.83 -3.26 -13.66
CA ASP A 67 -3.92 -4.48 -14.47
C ASP A 67 -2.55 -4.98 -14.96
N GLY A 68 -1.50 -4.21 -14.68
CA GLY A 68 -0.08 -4.48 -14.86
C GLY A 68 0.74 -4.16 -13.61
N PRO A 69 2.03 -3.86 -13.76
CA PRO A 69 2.88 -3.39 -12.67
C PRO A 69 2.35 -2.07 -12.09
N THR A 70 2.32 -1.96 -10.76
CA THR A 70 1.88 -0.74 -10.06
C THR A 70 2.94 0.38 -10.09
N VAL A 71 4.15 0.09 -10.53
CA VAL A 71 5.28 1.03 -10.61
C VAL A 71 6.11 0.80 -11.86
N ILE A 72 6.80 1.85 -12.34
CA ILE A 72 7.89 1.76 -13.30
C ILE A 72 9.20 2.19 -12.64
N ALA A 73 10.34 1.69 -13.14
CA ALA A 73 11.67 2.19 -12.76
C ALA A 73 12.06 3.35 -13.70
N LEU A 74 12.45 4.47 -13.11
CA LEU A 74 13.04 5.59 -13.85
C LEU A 74 14.56 5.42 -13.97
N ASP A 75 15.18 4.87 -12.93
CA ASP A 75 16.58 4.44 -12.87
C ASP A 75 16.77 3.35 -11.80
N GLU A 76 18.01 2.98 -11.48
CA GLU A 76 18.31 1.93 -10.49
C GLU A 76 17.98 2.34 -9.03
N HIS A 77 17.67 3.61 -8.77
CA HIS A 77 17.36 4.14 -7.44
C HIS A 77 15.99 4.82 -7.35
N THR A 78 15.26 4.90 -8.46
CA THR A 78 14.02 5.70 -8.52
C THR A 78 12.90 4.92 -9.18
N MET A 79 11.76 4.85 -8.48
CA MET A 79 10.50 4.31 -9.01
C MET A 79 9.50 5.44 -9.20
N ALA A 80 8.56 5.24 -10.10
CA ALA A 80 7.40 6.10 -10.26
C ALA A 80 6.11 5.27 -10.19
N MET A 81 5.09 5.81 -9.51
CA MET A 81 3.76 5.22 -9.33
C MET A 81 2.70 6.22 -9.78
N PRO A 82 1.75 5.83 -10.64
CA PRO A 82 0.65 6.71 -11.00
C PRO A 82 -0.35 6.85 -9.84
N ASP A 83 -0.89 8.05 -9.67
CA ASP A 83 -2.02 8.26 -8.78
C ASP A 83 -3.31 8.26 -9.58
N TRP A 84 -3.86 7.06 -9.79
CA TRP A 84 -5.13 6.86 -10.45
C TRP A 84 -6.29 7.37 -9.61
N ARG A 85 -7.43 7.56 -10.25
CA ARG A 85 -8.65 8.06 -9.62
C ARG A 85 -8.97 7.33 -8.31
N GLY A 86 -9.22 8.11 -7.27
CA GLY A 86 -9.68 7.66 -5.97
C GLY A 86 -10.89 8.46 -5.48
N ASN A 87 -11.04 8.55 -4.17
CA ASN A 87 -12.12 9.27 -3.49
C ASN A 87 -11.82 10.75 -3.20
N ASN A 88 -10.69 11.27 -3.67
CA ASN A 88 -10.19 12.63 -3.45
C ASN A 88 -9.96 13.03 -1.98
N ARG A 89 -9.84 12.09 -1.04
CA ARG A 89 -9.42 12.40 0.34
C ARG A 89 -7.99 12.90 0.40
N LEU A 90 -7.11 12.41 -0.48
CA LEU A 90 -5.72 12.83 -0.66
C LEU A 90 -4.81 12.61 0.57
N ASP A 91 -5.20 11.74 1.51
CA ASP A 91 -4.47 11.56 2.77
C ASP A 91 -3.00 11.16 2.52
N SER A 92 -2.75 10.11 1.70
CA SER A 92 -1.39 9.71 1.31
C SER A 92 -0.62 10.83 0.60
N LEU A 93 -1.28 11.56 -0.31
CA LEU A 93 -0.62 12.60 -1.10
C LEU A 93 -0.22 13.80 -0.23
N ARG A 94 -1.08 14.20 0.71
CA ARG A 94 -0.76 15.25 1.70
C ARG A 94 0.43 14.85 2.55
N ASN A 95 0.43 13.62 3.10
CA ASN A 95 1.54 13.10 3.85
C ASN A 95 2.85 13.15 3.06
N ILE A 96 2.83 12.76 1.76
CA ILE A 96 4.02 12.81 0.89
C ILE A 96 4.53 14.24 0.71
N VAL A 97 3.65 15.23 0.56
CA VAL A 97 4.05 16.64 0.44
C VAL A 97 4.70 17.15 1.73
N GLU A 98 4.21 16.72 2.88
CA GLU A 98 4.63 17.21 4.19
C GLU A 98 5.87 16.48 4.74
N ASP A 99 5.98 15.16 4.58
CA ASP A 99 7.06 14.35 5.16
C ASP A 99 7.89 13.60 4.10
N GLY A 100 7.24 13.01 3.11
CA GLY A 100 7.86 12.25 2.02
C GLY A 100 8.26 10.82 2.37
N ARG A 101 8.30 10.38 3.62
CA ARG A 101 8.63 8.99 3.98
C ARG A 101 7.52 8.04 3.56
N VAL A 102 7.88 7.00 2.80
CA VAL A 102 6.92 6.01 2.30
C VAL A 102 7.44 4.59 2.46
N SER A 103 6.49 3.66 2.59
CA SER A 103 6.74 2.22 2.49
C SER A 103 5.74 1.60 1.53
N LEU A 104 6.21 0.77 0.61
CA LEU A 104 5.37 -0.04 -0.26
C LEU A 104 5.52 -1.50 0.11
N LEU A 105 4.39 -2.19 0.25
CA LEU A 105 4.36 -3.64 0.44
C LEU A 105 3.70 -4.28 -0.79
N PHE A 106 4.51 -4.83 -1.67
CA PHE A 106 4.07 -5.51 -2.88
C PHE A 106 3.64 -6.94 -2.57
N LEU A 107 2.51 -7.36 -3.15
CA LEU A 107 1.95 -8.70 -3.05
C LEU A 107 1.68 -9.26 -4.44
N VAL A 108 2.11 -10.51 -4.69
CA VAL A 108 1.78 -11.26 -5.90
C VAL A 108 0.69 -12.26 -5.56
N GLY A 109 -0.41 -12.24 -6.31
CA GLY A 109 -1.53 -13.15 -6.08
C GLY A 109 -1.08 -14.61 -6.13
N GLY A 110 -1.40 -15.38 -5.08
CA GLY A 110 -1.02 -16.78 -4.94
C GLY A 110 0.37 -17.04 -4.36
N ASP A 111 1.24 -16.01 -4.25
CA ASP A 111 2.54 -16.15 -3.61
C ASP A 111 2.47 -15.73 -2.13
N ASN A 112 3.16 -16.46 -1.26
CA ASN A 112 3.20 -16.19 0.17
C ASN A 112 4.35 -15.25 0.60
N PHE A 113 5.22 -14.83 -0.31
CA PHE A 113 6.21 -13.81 -0.04
C PHE A 113 5.65 -12.41 -0.35
N ALA A 114 6.24 -11.41 0.27
CA ALA A 114 6.03 -10.02 -0.08
C ALA A 114 7.38 -9.33 -0.27
N VAL A 115 7.41 -8.26 -1.07
CA VAL A 115 8.58 -7.38 -1.17
C VAL A 115 8.22 -6.02 -0.62
N ARG A 116 9.09 -5.49 0.26
CA ARG A 116 8.97 -4.14 0.80
C ARG A 116 9.99 -3.22 0.13
N VAL A 117 9.53 -2.03 -0.18
CA VAL A 117 10.36 -0.91 -0.61
C VAL A 117 10.11 0.24 0.35
N ASN A 118 11.15 0.72 1.03
CA ASN A 118 11.10 1.96 1.80
C ASN A 118 11.82 3.06 1.01
N GLY A 119 11.29 4.27 1.06
CA GLY A 119 11.85 5.37 0.27
C GLY A 119 11.37 6.75 0.71
N ILE A 120 11.86 7.74 -0.03
CA ILE A 120 11.40 9.13 0.08
C ILE A 120 10.67 9.47 -1.21
N ALA A 121 9.43 9.90 -1.10
CA ALA A 121 8.56 10.22 -2.21
C ALA A 121 8.37 11.73 -2.38
N ARG A 122 8.08 12.11 -3.62
CA ARG A 122 7.61 13.45 -4.02
C ARG A 122 6.49 13.30 -5.03
N LEU A 123 5.60 14.26 -5.09
CA LEU A 123 4.56 14.32 -6.10
C LEU A 123 5.01 15.16 -7.29
N SER A 124 4.63 14.73 -8.49
CA SER A 124 4.83 15.47 -9.72
C SER A 124 3.55 15.53 -10.54
N ALA A 125 3.28 16.69 -11.14
CA ALA A 125 2.25 16.87 -12.17
C ALA A 125 2.88 17.16 -13.55
N ASP A 126 4.18 16.84 -13.71
CA ASP A 126 4.90 16.99 -14.97
C ASP A 126 4.23 16.17 -16.08
N GLU A 127 4.01 16.80 -17.24
CA GLU A 127 3.23 16.23 -18.34
C GLU A 127 3.92 15.01 -18.96
N ASP A 128 5.22 15.08 -19.20
CA ASP A 128 5.99 14.00 -19.81
C ASP A 128 6.05 12.79 -18.88
N LEU A 129 6.24 13.02 -17.57
CA LEU A 129 6.25 11.95 -16.57
C LEU A 129 4.87 11.28 -16.45
N ARG A 130 3.78 12.05 -16.47
CA ARG A 130 2.41 11.53 -16.41
C ARG A 130 2.06 10.73 -17.66
N ALA A 131 2.54 11.17 -18.83
CA ALA A 131 2.33 10.50 -20.10
C ALA A 131 2.93 9.09 -20.16
N LEU A 132 3.96 8.78 -19.34
CA LEU A 132 4.50 7.41 -19.22
C LEU A 132 3.48 6.39 -18.70
N PHE A 133 2.39 6.87 -18.09
CA PHE A 133 1.30 6.05 -17.53
C PHE A 133 0.00 6.18 -18.31
N GLU A 134 0.05 6.71 -19.55
CA GLU A 134 -1.15 6.78 -20.38
C GLU A 134 -1.76 5.39 -20.57
N LYS A 135 -3.07 5.30 -20.41
CA LYS A 135 -3.85 4.07 -20.50
C LYS A 135 -5.23 4.35 -21.09
N ASP A 136 -5.49 3.80 -22.26
CA ASP A 136 -6.77 3.96 -22.98
C ASP A 136 -7.21 5.44 -23.11
N GLY A 137 -6.26 6.34 -23.37
CA GLY A 137 -6.49 7.80 -23.46
C GLY A 137 -6.59 8.52 -22.13
N HIS A 138 -6.36 7.84 -21.00
CA HIS A 138 -6.39 8.43 -19.66
C HIS A 138 -4.97 8.59 -19.11
N ILE A 139 -4.70 9.74 -18.49
CA ILE A 139 -3.42 10.07 -17.86
C ILE A 139 -3.67 10.39 -16.37
N PRO A 140 -2.87 9.87 -15.41
CA PRO A 140 -3.05 10.17 -14.00
C PRO A 140 -2.86 11.67 -13.72
N LYS A 141 -3.53 12.22 -12.70
CA LYS A 141 -3.39 13.63 -12.33
C LYS A 141 -2.01 13.95 -11.78
N THR A 142 -1.44 13.01 -11.03
CA THR A 142 -0.10 13.13 -10.43
C THR A 142 0.62 11.79 -10.50
N VAL A 143 1.92 11.85 -10.36
CA VAL A 143 2.81 10.69 -10.22
C VAL A 143 3.59 10.83 -8.92
N ILE A 144 3.66 9.74 -8.17
CA ILE A 144 4.47 9.61 -6.97
C ILE A 144 5.85 9.13 -7.40
N VAL A 145 6.86 9.99 -7.31
CA VAL A 145 8.27 9.67 -7.59
C VAL A 145 8.94 9.26 -6.30
N ILE A 146 9.48 8.05 -6.23
CA ILE A 146 9.99 7.42 -5.01
C ILE A 146 11.48 7.14 -5.16
N LYS A 147 12.31 7.85 -4.41
CA LYS A 147 13.72 7.53 -4.25
C LYS A 147 13.85 6.36 -3.30
N VAL A 148 14.36 5.25 -3.79
CA VAL A 148 14.54 4.02 -3.02
C VAL A 148 15.63 4.21 -1.95
N VAL A 149 15.31 3.86 -0.72
CA VAL A 149 16.24 3.78 0.41
C VAL A 149 16.64 2.33 0.64
N GLU A 150 15.66 1.42 0.66
CA GLU A 150 15.93 0.00 0.81
C GLU A 150 14.82 -0.86 0.19
N ILE A 151 15.21 -2.05 -0.28
CA ILE A 151 14.33 -3.09 -0.82
C ILE A 151 14.68 -4.40 -0.13
N TYR A 152 13.69 -5.16 0.31
CA TYR A 152 13.89 -6.50 0.85
C TYR A 152 12.63 -7.37 0.83
N SER A 153 12.85 -8.70 0.75
CA SER A 153 11.77 -9.67 0.83
C SER A 153 11.29 -9.87 2.27
N GLN A 154 9.99 -9.97 2.45
CA GLN A 154 9.35 -10.34 3.71
C GLN A 154 9.16 -11.85 3.80
N CYS A 155 9.18 -12.41 5.03
CA CYS A 155 8.95 -13.83 5.22
C CYS A 155 7.48 -14.20 4.93
N SER A 156 7.28 -15.44 4.49
CA SER A 156 5.97 -15.98 4.12
C SER A 156 5.02 -16.26 5.30
N ARG A 157 5.52 -16.25 6.53
CA ARG A 157 4.77 -16.75 7.70
C ARG A 157 3.43 -16.07 7.93
N ALA A 158 3.34 -14.75 7.72
CA ALA A 158 2.11 -14.00 7.93
C ALA A 158 1.04 -14.38 6.90
N LEU A 159 1.40 -14.40 5.62
CA LEU A 159 0.50 -14.78 4.52
C LEU A 159 0.09 -16.26 4.60
N MET A 160 1.02 -17.16 4.97
CA MET A 160 0.69 -18.57 5.21
C MET A 160 -0.28 -18.73 6.39
N ARG A 161 -0.03 -18.09 7.53
CA ARG A 161 -0.93 -18.20 8.69
C ARG A 161 -2.31 -17.63 8.43
N SER A 162 -2.41 -16.56 7.63
CA SER A 162 -3.70 -15.97 7.27
C SER A 162 -4.49 -16.81 6.26
N GLY A 163 -3.83 -17.68 5.49
CA GLY A 163 -4.45 -18.37 4.35
C GLY A 163 -5.02 -17.40 3.31
N LEU A 164 -4.42 -16.20 3.15
CA LEU A 164 -4.98 -15.09 2.39
C LEU A 164 -5.49 -15.48 1.00
N TRP A 165 -4.76 -16.35 0.29
CA TRP A 165 -5.09 -16.74 -1.07
C TRP A 165 -6.09 -17.90 -1.18
N SER A 166 -6.45 -18.54 -0.06
CA SER A 166 -7.37 -19.68 0.01
C SER A 166 -8.69 -19.36 0.70
N GLN A 167 -8.85 -18.15 1.22
CA GLN A 167 -10.08 -17.73 1.88
C GLN A 167 -11.18 -17.40 0.88
N THR A 168 -12.40 -17.78 1.22
CA THR A 168 -13.61 -17.30 0.56
C THR A 168 -14.21 -16.14 1.38
N ARG A 169 -14.90 -15.22 0.71
CA ARG A 169 -15.57 -14.12 1.39
C ARG A 169 -16.63 -14.67 2.35
N PRO A 170 -16.61 -14.32 3.66
CA PRO A 170 -17.68 -14.67 4.59
C PRO A 170 -19.05 -14.16 4.10
N ALA A 171 -20.09 -14.96 4.28
CA ALA A 171 -21.44 -14.62 3.80
C ALA A 171 -22.03 -13.40 4.54
N ASP A 172 -21.66 -13.25 5.80
CA ASP A 172 -22.12 -12.21 6.73
C ASP A 172 -21.21 -10.99 6.82
N LEU A 173 -20.20 -10.90 5.92
CA LEU A 173 -19.29 -9.75 5.91
C LEU A 173 -20.05 -8.48 5.53
N PRO A 174 -20.03 -7.43 6.37
CA PRO A 174 -20.68 -6.16 6.07
C PRO A 174 -20.24 -5.57 4.72
N THR A 175 -21.17 -4.94 4.03
CA THR A 175 -20.87 -4.22 2.78
C THR A 175 -20.29 -2.83 3.05
N ALA A 176 -19.75 -2.18 2.02
CA ALA A 176 -19.33 -0.78 2.12
C ALA A 176 -20.50 0.15 2.46
N GLY A 177 -21.70 -0.19 1.96
CA GLY A 177 -22.93 0.52 2.28
C GLY A 177 -23.37 0.35 3.74
N ASP A 178 -23.16 -0.83 4.32
CA ASP A 178 -23.45 -1.07 5.74
C ASP A 178 -22.51 -0.26 6.63
N LEU A 179 -21.19 -0.30 6.34
CA LEU A 179 -20.19 0.46 7.08
C LEU A 179 -20.43 1.98 7.00
N LEU A 180 -20.77 2.48 5.82
CA LEU A 180 -21.08 3.90 5.65
C LEU A 180 -22.36 4.31 6.38
N LYS A 181 -23.37 3.44 6.37
CA LYS A 181 -24.65 3.68 7.08
C LYS A 181 -24.44 3.79 8.57
N GLU A 182 -23.63 2.90 9.15
CA GLU A 182 -23.27 2.94 10.56
C GLU A 182 -22.48 4.21 10.90
N ALA A 183 -21.43 4.52 10.11
CA ALA A 183 -20.56 5.67 10.34
C ALA A 183 -21.25 7.04 10.16
N SER A 184 -22.41 7.08 9.48
CA SER A 184 -23.17 8.30 9.21
C SER A 184 -24.51 8.35 9.97
N ASP A 185 -24.69 7.54 11.02
CA ASP A 185 -25.94 7.44 11.76
C ASP A 185 -27.18 7.23 10.85
N GLY A 186 -26.99 6.55 9.73
CA GLY A 186 -28.03 6.21 8.77
C GLY A 186 -28.25 7.22 7.63
N ASP A 187 -27.56 8.35 7.61
CA ASP A 187 -27.73 9.40 6.58
C ASP A 187 -27.26 8.94 5.19
N LEU A 188 -26.22 8.12 5.12
CA LEU A 188 -25.62 7.64 3.88
C LEU A 188 -25.53 6.11 3.86
N GLY A 189 -25.22 5.53 2.69
CA GLY A 189 -24.96 4.08 2.59
C GLY A 189 -26.18 3.23 2.21
N GLY A 190 -26.14 1.96 2.63
CA GLY A 190 -27.18 0.96 2.38
C GLY A 190 -27.17 0.34 0.97
N PRO A 191 -28.16 -0.53 0.62
CA PRO A 191 -28.14 -1.35 -0.60
C PRO A 191 -28.08 -0.56 -1.91
N LYS A 192 -28.67 0.63 -1.95
CA LYS A 192 -28.62 1.52 -3.12
C LYS A 192 -27.22 2.08 -3.35
N TYR A 193 -26.49 2.38 -2.26
CA TYR A 193 -25.10 2.79 -2.32
C TYR A 193 -24.24 1.68 -2.91
N ASP A 194 -24.37 0.45 -2.43
CA ASP A 194 -23.58 -0.69 -2.88
C ASP A 194 -23.80 -0.99 -4.36
N SER A 195 -25.06 -1.04 -4.81
CA SER A 195 -25.39 -1.28 -6.22
C SER A 195 -24.83 -0.21 -7.15
N ASN A 196 -24.83 1.05 -6.73
CA ASN A 196 -24.28 2.16 -7.50
C ASN A 196 -22.75 2.19 -7.48
N GLN A 197 -22.14 1.84 -6.33
CA GLN A 197 -20.67 1.84 -6.18
C GLN A 197 -20.00 0.86 -7.13
N ALA A 198 -20.46 -0.39 -7.19
CA ALA A 198 -19.90 -1.40 -8.07
C ALA A 198 -19.89 -0.95 -9.54
N LYS A 199 -21.04 -0.44 -10.03
CA LYS A 199 -21.20 0.05 -11.41
C LYS A 199 -20.31 1.26 -11.71
N ARG A 200 -20.22 2.20 -10.76
CA ARG A 200 -19.40 3.40 -10.89
C ARG A 200 -17.92 3.05 -10.92
N SER A 201 -17.45 2.20 -10.00
CA SER A 201 -16.04 1.81 -9.92
C SER A 201 -15.55 1.14 -11.19
N GLN A 202 -16.35 0.23 -11.78
CA GLN A 202 -16.00 -0.40 -13.06
C GLN A 202 -15.84 0.60 -14.22
N LYS A 203 -16.67 1.65 -14.24
CA LYS A 203 -16.63 2.67 -15.32
C LYS A 203 -15.51 3.69 -15.16
N THR A 204 -14.97 3.83 -13.97
CA THR A 204 -14.04 4.90 -13.61
C THR A 204 -12.74 4.38 -13.00
N LEU A 205 -12.29 3.18 -13.43
CA LEU A 205 -11.03 2.61 -12.93
C LEU A 205 -9.82 3.50 -13.24
N TRP A 206 -9.83 4.11 -14.43
CA TRP A 206 -8.70 4.89 -14.96
C TRP A 206 -9.06 6.36 -15.24
N SER A 207 -10.34 6.70 -15.30
CA SER A 207 -10.84 8.03 -15.69
C SER A 207 -11.47 8.79 -14.53
N ASP A 208 -11.49 10.11 -14.66
CA ASP A 208 -12.25 11.04 -13.81
C ASP A 208 -13.77 10.94 -14.03
#